data_eb331de4a09bccdc3fd7e507e51d132c
#
_entry.id   eb331de4a09bccdc3fd7e507e51d132c
#
_cell.length_a   1.000
_cell.length_b   1.000
_cell.length_c   1.000
_cell.angle_alpha   90.00
_cell.angle_beta   90.00
_cell.angle_gamma   90.00
#
_symmetry.space_group_name_H-M   'P 1'
#
loop_
_entity.id
_entity.type
_entity.pdbx_description
1 polymer ?
#
loop_
_entity_poly.entity_id
_entity_poly.type
_entity_poly.pdbx_seq_one_letter_code
_entity_poly.pdbx_strand_id
1 'polypeptide(L)'
;MKKPMWIALTITAIVGISALVVSFKSGDIETPDYKVVKSFGDVEIREYPQMIVAQTSLANSSFENAGSSGFRTIAGYIFGGNQGNQKIAMTAPVVMNMGDSATMYFVMPKQYQKDQLPTPNSANVKIVEEAPKTLAVIRFGGFSSDEKIKRYCQKLEETLTKNNIPWKGEFMFMGYNAPWDVINRRNEVAVEVAVTKIN
;
A
#
# COMPACT_ATOMS: atom_id res chain seq x y z
N MET A 1 4.15 -46.27 -31.79
CA MET A 1 4.83 -45.02 -31.39
C MET A 1 3.87 -44.20 -30.54
N LYS A 2 3.97 -44.29 -29.17
CA LYS A 2 3.14 -43.54 -28.24
C LYS A 2 4.08 -42.78 -27.28
N LYS A 3 4.48 -41.55 -27.63
CA LYS A 3 5.13 -40.59 -26.73
C LYS A 3 4.83 -39.17 -27.22
N PRO A 4 3.82 -38.47 -26.70
CA PRO A 4 4.08 -37.13 -26.18
C PRO A 4 3.16 -36.70 -25.00
N MET A 5 2.36 -37.60 -24.41
CA MET A 5 1.37 -37.20 -23.40
C MET A 5 1.96 -36.92 -22.01
N TRP A 6 3.11 -37.49 -21.68
CA TRP A 6 3.74 -37.32 -20.36
C TRP A 6 4.54 -36.02 -20.21
N ILE A 7 5.05 -35.49 -21.33
CA ILE A 7 5.83 -34.23 -21.32
C ILE A 7 4.93 -33.03 -21.07
N ALA A 8 3.70 -33.06 -21.59
CA ALA A 8 2.73 -31.95 -21.38
C ALA A 8 2.27 -31.84 -19.92
N LEU A 9 2.08 -32.97 -19.24
CA LEU A 9 1.66 -33.01 -17.82
C LEU A 9 2.76 -32.54 -16.88
N THR A 10 4.03 -32.78 -17.19
CA THR A 10 5.16 -32.34 -16.38
C THR A 10 5.40 -30.81 -16.49
N ILE A 11 5.21 -30.23 -17.67
CA ILE A 11 5.36 -28.77 -17.87
C ILE A 11 4.25 -28.00 -17.14
N THR A 12 3.02 -28.50 -17.18
CA THR A 12 1.89 -27.88 -16.47
C THR A 12 2.07 -27.93 -14.95
N ALA A 13 2.62 -29.03 -14.42
CA ALA A 13 2.92 -29.16 -12.99
C ALA A 13 4.07 -28.23 -12.54
N ILE A 14 5.11 -28.05 -13.36
CA ILE A 14 6.25 -27.19 -13.06
C ILE A 14 5.81 -25.70 -13.06
N VAL A 15 4.96 -25.28 -14.00
CA VAL A 15 4.42 -23.90 -14.03
C VAL A 15 3.50 -23.64 -12.84
N GLY A 16 2.67 -24.62 -12.46
CA GLY A 16 1.81 -24.54 -11.28
C GLY A 16 2.59 -24.44 -9.96
N ILE A 17 3.66 -25.22 -9.82
CA ILE A 17 4.55 -25.20 -8.65
C ILE A 17 5.35 -23.89 -8.58
N SER A 18 5.80 -23.36 -9.75
CA SER A 18 6.52 -22.09 -9.80
C SER A 18 5.63 -20.89 -9.37
N ALA A 19 4.36 -20.88 -9.78
CA ALA A 19 3.40 -19.86 -9.36
C ALA A 19 3.08 -19.97 -7.86
N LEU A 20 2.99 -21.18 -7.32
CA LEU A 20 2.76 -21.40 -5.89
C LEU A 20 3.96 -20.96 -5.03
N VAL A 21 5.19 -21.23 -5.49
CA VAL A 21 6.43 -20.83 -4.78
C VAL A 21 6.63 -19.32 -4.78
N VAL A 22 6.20 -18.62 -5.83
CA VAL A 22 6.26 -17.15 -5.87
C VAL A 22 5.26 -16.53 -4.89
N SER A 23 4.07 -17.11 -4.72
CA SER A 23 3.08 -16.62 -3.75
C SER A 23 3.54 -16.78 -2.28
N PHE A 24 4.41 -17.74 -1.97
CA PHE A 24 4.93 -17.94 -0.61
C PHE A 24 6.10 -17.00 -0.24
N LYS A 25 6.71 -16.30 -1.21
CA LYS A 25 7.83 -15.37 -0.94
C LYS A 25 7.41 -13.92 -0.65
N SER A 26 6.13 -13.61 -0.60
CA SER A 26 5.64 -12.26 -0.22
C SER A 26 5.75 -11.95 1.28
N GLY A 27 6.37 -12.82 2.08
CA GLY A 27 6.47 -12.68 3.54
C GLY A 27 7.50 -11.67 4.06
N ASP A 28 8.42 -11.18 3.21
CA ASP A 28 9.56 -10.35 3.64
C ASP A 28 9.55 -8.92 3.08
N ILE A 29 8.41 -8.41 2.64
CA ILE A 29 8.32 -7.02 2.18
C ILE A 29 8.31 -6.10 3.40
N GLU A 30 9.28 -5.17 3.46
CA GLU A 30 9.38 -4.20 4.54
C GLU A 30 8.10 -3.37 4.66
N THR A 31 7.63 -3.19 5.91
CA THR A 31 6.48 -2.35 6.24
C THR A 31 6.89 -1.27 7.25
N PRO A 32 6.26 -0.09 7.23
CA PRO A 32 6.51 0.91 8.27
C PRO A 32 6.14 0.38 9.65
N ASP A 33 6.95 0.74 10.64
CA ASP A 33 6.60 0.49 12.04
C ASP A 33 5.44 1.39 12.46
N TYR A 34 4.61 0.88 13.35
CA TYR A 34 3.59 1.66 14.03
C TYR A 34 3.34 1.10 15.42
N LYS A 35 2.81 1.94 16.29
CA LYS A 35 2.35 1.55 17.61
C LYS A 35 0.84 1.60 17.66
N VAL A 36 0.17 0.49 18.02
CA VAL A 36 -1.27 0.51 18.33
C VAL A 36 -1.45 1.11 19.71
N VAL A 37 -2.17 2.22 19.78
CA VAL A 37 -2.42 2.94 21.04
C VAL A 37 -3.81 2.67 21.59
N LYS A 38 -4.78 2.31 20.73
CA LYS A 38 -6.14 1.94 21.14
C LYS A 38 -6.83 1.11 20.05
N SER A 39 -7.84 0.34 20.44
CA SER A 39 -8.66 -0.43 19.49
C SER A 39 -10.15 -0.29 19.82
N PHE A 40 -10.98 -0.28 18.78
CA PHE A 40 -12.45 -0.22 18.85
C PHE A 40 -13.02 -1.30 17.92
N GLY A 41 -13.16 -2.52 18.41
CA GLY A 41 -13.48 -3.67 17.59
C GLY A 41 -12.41 -3.90 16.52
N ASP A 42 -12.79 -3.80 15.23
CA ASP A 42 -11.91 -4.00 14.09
C ASP A 42 -11.09 -2.74 13.71
N VAL A 43 -11.29 -1.62 14.41
CA VAL A 43 -10.58 -0.35 14.16
C VAL A 43 -9.46 -0.20 15.17
N GLU A 44 -8.25 0.04 14.67
CA GLU A 44 -7.06 0.36 15.47
C GLU A 44 -6.67 1.82 15.31
N ILE A 45 -6.30 2.47 16.40
CA ILE A 45 -5.63 3.78 16.40
C ILE A 45 -4.13 3.51 16.45
N ARG A 46 -3.42 3.94 15.41
CA ARG A 46 -1.99 3.68 15.23
C ARG A 46 -1.19 4.96 15.11
N GLU A 47 -0.10 5.04 15.86
CA GLU A 47 0.91 6.08 15.72
C GLU A 47 2.00 5.63 14.76
N TYR A 48 2.22 6.41 13.72
CA TYR A 48 3.29 6.22 12.72
C TYR A 48 4.38 7.27 12.94
N PRO A 49 5.66 6.88 12.90
CA PRO A 49 6.78 7.83 12.95
C PRO A 49 6.86 8.64 11.66
N GLN A 50 7.79 9.58 11.61
CA GLN A 50 8.18 10.23 10.37
C GLN A 50 8.63 9.18 9.35
N MET A 51 8.21 9.37 8.10
CA MET A 51 8.54 8.47 6.98
C MET A 51 8.99 9.28 5.77
N ILE A 52 9.83 8.67 4.93
CA ILE A 52 10.17 9.21 3.62
C ILE A 52 9.32 8.46 2.61
N VAL A 53 8.70 9.17 1.68
CA VAL A 53 7.84 8.57 0.66
C VAL A 53 8.20 9.07 -0.73
N ALA A 54 8.06 8.18 -1.72
CA ALA A 54 8.02 8.56 -3.13
C ALA A 54 6.55 8.69 -3.55
N GLN A 55 6.14 9.86 -3.97
CA GLN A 55 4.75 10.24 -4.22
C GLN A 55 4.53 10.69 -5.67
N THR A 56 3.35 10.38 -6.20
CA THR A 56 2.85 10.92 -7.48
C THR A 56 1.40 11.38 -7.34
N SER A 57 1.03 12.40 -8.13
CA SER A 57 -0.37 12.80 -8.25
C SER A 57 -1.13 11.82 -9.15
N LEU A 58 -2.41 11.60 -8.86
CA LEU A 58 -3.31 10.78 -9.65
C LEU A 58 -4.31 11.66 -10.42
N ALA A 59 -4.81 11.15 -11.54
CA ALA A 59 -5.81 11.85 -12.34
C ALA A 59 -7.19 11.91 -11.64
N ASN A 60 -7.48 10.96 -10.75
CA ASN A 60 -8.70 10.86 -9.96
C ASN A 60 -8.48 9.95 -8.75
N SER A 61 -9.47 9.87 -7.86
CA SER A 61 -9.44 9.08 -6.63
C SER A 61 -9.94 7.64 -6.78
N SER A 62 -10.27 7.17 -7.98
CA SER A 62 -10.68 5.78 -8.22
C SER A 62 -9.49 4.84 -8.19
N PHE A 63 -9.54 3.84 -7.33
CA PHE A 63 -8.52 2.79 -7.28
C PHE A 63 -8.45 1.99 -8.58
N GLU A 64 -9.60 1.67 -9.17
CA GLU A 64 -9.70 0.86 -10.39
C GLU A 64 -9.16 1.61 -11.61
N ASN A 65 -9.39 2.92 -11.71
CA ASN A 65 -9.00 3.72 -12.86
C ASN A 65 -7.58 4.30 -12.76
N ALA A 66 -7.18 4.79 -11.58
CA ALA A 66 -5.91 5.50 -11.40
C ALA A 66 -4.83 4.67 -10.70
N GLY A 67 -5.21 3.62 -9.95
CA GLY A 67 -4.28 2.83 -9.15
C GLY A 67 -3.12 2.24 -9.96
N SER A 68 -3.40 1.64 -11.12
CA SER A 68 -2.36 1.03 -11.97
C SER A 68 -1.39 2.04 -12.57
N SER A 69 -1.85 3.24 -12.93
CA SER A 69 -0.99 4.29 -13.50
C SER A 69 -0.08 4.90 -12.44
N GLY A 70 -0.62 5.22 -11.26
CA GLY A 70 0.15 5.71 -10.13
C GLY A 70 1.22 4.72 -9.68
N PHE A 71 0.82 3.44 -9.55
CA PHE A 71 1.75 2.37 -9.22
C PHE A 71 2.93 2.30 -10.20
N ARG A 72 2.66 2.26 -11.52
CA ARG A 72 3.71 2.19 -12.55
C ARG A 72 4.65 3.39 -12.51
N THR A 73 4.13 4.58 -12.23
CA THR A 73 4.95 5.80 -12.13
C THR A 73 5.97 5.69 -11.00
N ILE A 74 5.57 5.28 -9.80
CA ILE A 74 6.48 5.16 -8.66
C ILE A 74 7.35 3.91 -8.77
N ALA A 75 6.79 2.78 -9.25
CA ALA A 75 7.56 1.57 -9.53
C ALA A 75 8.69 1.82 -10.53
N GLY A 76 8.45 2.63 -11.57
CA GLY A 76 9.48 3.08 -12.49
C GLY A 76 10.66 3.73 -11.77
N TYR A 77 10.39 4.60 -10.80
CA TYR A 77 11.43 5.23 -9.98
C TYR A 77 12.27 4.21 -9.19
N ILE A 78 11.62 3.33 -8.43
CA ILE A 78 12.32 2.37 -7.57
C ILE A 78 13.05 1.27 -8.35
N PHE A 79 12.64 0.99 -9.60
CA PHE A 79 13.28 -0.02 -10.45
C PHE A 79 14.36 0.56 -11.38
N GLY A 80 14.85 1.78 -11.11
CA GLY A 80 15.99 2.38 -11.79
C GLY A 80 15.66 3.62 -12.62
N GLY A 81 14.43 4.10 -12.64
CA GLY A 81 14.02 5.37 -13.27
C GLY A 81 14.49 6.59 -12.48
N ASN A 82 15.74 6.61 -12.06
CA ASN A 82 16.37 7.62 -11.23
C ASN A 82 17.82 7.88 -11.66
N GLN A 83 18.41 8.92 -11.14
CA GLN A 83 19.82 9.22 -11.39
C GLN A 83 20.71 8.08 -10.83
N GLY A 84 21.56 7.53 -11.67
CA GLY A 84 22.42 6.39 -11.32
C GLY A 84 21.78 5.01 -11.53
N ASN A 85 20.54 4.92 -12.04
CA ASN A 85 19.81 3.66 -12.28
C ASN A 85 19.79 2.73 -11.05
N GLN A 86 19.73 3.33 -9.87
CA GLN A 86 19.74 2.60 -8.60
C GLN A 86 18.41 1.85 -8.38
N LYS A 87 18.50 0.58 -8.02
CA LYS A 87 17.33 -0.20 -7.60
C LYS A 87 17.07 0.01 -6.10
N ILE A 88 15.86 0.39 -5.76
CA ILE A 88 15.37 0.55 -4.38
C ILE A 88 14.42 -0.61 -4.10
N ALA A 89 14.52 -1.21 -2.93
CA ALA A 89 13.63 -2.32 -2.56
C ALA A 89 12.17 -1.86 -2.47
N MET A 90 11.25 -2.73 -2.89
CA MET A 90 9.80 -2.50 -2.72
C MET A 90 9.42 -2.63 -1.26
N THR A 91 8.53 -1.75 -0.79
CA THR A 91 7.92 -1.81 0.54
C THR A 91 6.40 -1.95 0.43
N ALA A 92 5.73 -2.25 1.53
CA ALA A 92 4.27 -2.24 1.65
C ALA A 92 3.87 -1.44 2.90
N PRO A 93 2.71 -0.78 2.89
CA PRO A 93 1.70 -0.74 1.84
C PRO A 93 2.02 0.26 0.72
N VAL A 94 1.39 0.06 -0.43
CA VAL A 94 1.13 1.14 -1.40
C VAL A 94 -0.06 1.92 -0.89
N VAL A 95 0.13 3.23 -0.70
CA VAL A 95 -0.92 4.09 -0.13
C VAL A 95 -1.49 5.01 -1.20
N MET A 96 -2.82 5.08 -1.28
CA MET A 96 -3.56 5.97 -2.15
C MET A 96 -4.45 6.88 -1.31
N ASN A 97 -4.18 8.19 -1.33
CA ASN A 97 -5.09 9.21 -0.78
C ASN A 97 -6.24 9.44 -1.76
N MET A 98 -7.47 9.41 -1.25
CA MET A 98 -8.69 9.36 -2.08
C MET A 98 -9.50 10.66 -2.09
N GLY A 99 -8.87 11.80 -1.87
CA GLY A 99 -9.52 13.10 -1.91
C GLY A 99 -9.48 13.77 -3.29
N ASP A 100 -9.88 15.04 -3.33
CA ASP A 100 -9.89 15.87 -4.55
C ASP A 100 -8.48 16.00 -5.16
N SER A 101 -7.45 16.02 -4.32
CA SER A 101 -6.04 16.00 -4.71
C SER A 101 -5.47 14.58 -4.54
N ALA A 102 -6.05 13.61 -5.25
CA ALA A 102 -5.66 12.22 -5.14
C ALA A 102 -4.17 12.01 -5.43
N THR A 103 -3.51 11.26 -4.56
CA THR A 103 -2.08 10.94 -4.68
C THR A 103 -1.84 9.48 -4.35
N MET A 104 -0.74 8.94 -4.86
CA MET A 104 -0.24 7.64 -4.46
C MET A 104 1.19 7.78 -3.96
N TYR A 105 1.56 7.01 -2.94
CA TYR A 105 2.93 6.96 -2.49
C TYR A 105 3.36 5.57 -2.03
N PHE A 106 4.68 5.33 -2.14
CA PHE A 106 5.37 4.20 -1.52
C PHE A 106 6.25 4.73 -0.40
N VAL A 107 6.24 4.08 0.74
CA VAL A 107 7.19 4.37 1.82
C VAL A 107 8.57 3.91 1.36
N MET A 108 9.60 4.70 1.57
CA MET A 108 10.97 4.28 1.25
C MET A 108 11.52 3.37 2.34
N PRO A 109 12.40 2.40 2.00
CA PRO A 109 13.01 1.54 2.99
C PRO A 109 13.71 2.34 4.09
N LYS A 110 13.60 1.88 5.34
CA LYS A 110 14.11 2.56 6.54
C LYS A 110 15.62 2.85 6.52
N GLN A 111 16.36 2.10 5.71
CA GLN A 111 17.81 2.28 5.56
C GLN A 111 18.21 3.60 4.86
N TYR A 112 17.27 4.29 4.19
CA TYR A 112 17.57 5.52 3.46
C TYR A 112 17.24 6.77 4.27
N GLN A 113 18.18 7.73 4.27
CA GLN A 113 17.90 9.14 4.54
C GLN A 113 17.43 9.80 3.23
N LYS A 114 16.73 10.93 3.32
CA LYS A 114 16.18 11.61 2.14
C LYS A 114 17.24 12.03 1.12
N ASP A 115 18.38 12.48 1.60
CA ASP A 115 19.54 12.92 0.81
C ASP A 115 20.31 11.76 0.16
N GLN A 116 20.08 10.52 0.61
CA GLN A 116 20.68 9.29 0.05
C GLN A 116 19.82 8.71 -1.09
N LEU A 117 18.58 9.16 -1.24
CA LEU A 117 17.72 8.69 -2.31
C LEU A 117 18.09 9.37 -3.63
N PRO A 118 18.22 8.60 -4.73
CA PRO A 118 18.55 9.17 -6.02
C PRO A 118 17.42 10.06 -6.55
N THR A 119 17.80 11.14 -7.25
CA THR A 119 16.81 12.03 -7.87
C THR A 119 15.96 11.28 -8.90
N PRO A 120 14.62 11.36 -8.85
CA PRO A 120 13.76 10.77 -9.87
C PRO A 120 14.04 11.37 -11.26
N ASN A 121 14.06 10.55 -12.32
CA ASN A 121 14.14 11.02 -13.70
C ASN A 121 12.80 11.61 -14.18
N SER A 122 11.69 11.22 -13.55
CA SER A 122 10.35 11.72 -13.86
C SER A 122 9.98 12.88 -12.93
N ALA A 123 9.59 14.02 -13.48
CA ALA A 123 9.05 15.16 -12.72
C ALA A 123 7.74 14.83 -11.96
N ASN A 124 7.07 13.74 -12.34
CA ASN A 124 5.83 13.29 -11.69
C ASN A 124 6.09 12.57 -10.35
N VAL A 125 7.34 12.19 -10.04
CA VAL A 125 7.70 11.56 -8.77
C VAL A 125 8.38 12.57 -7.88
N LYS A 126 7.87 12.73 -6.65
CA LYS A 126 8.42 13.62 -5.63
C LYS A 126 8.83 12.81 -4.40
N ILE A 127 10.01 13.10 -3.85
CA ILE A 127 10.45 12.53 -2.56
C ILE A 127 10.03 13.50 -1.46
N VAL A 128 9.15 13.03 -0.57
CA VAL A 128 8.52 13.84 0.49
C VAL A 128 8.80 13.22 1.86
N GLU A 129 8.99 14.05 2.85
CA GLU A 129 9.00 13.64 4.25
C GLU A 129 7.59 13.80 4.82
N GLU A 130 7.00 12.68 5.20
CA GLU A 130 5.73 12.64 5.91
C GLU A 130 5.98 12.80 7.41
N ALA A 131 5.37 13.81 8.02
CA ALA A 131 5.45 14.02 9.47
C ALA A 131 4.84 12.83 10.23
N PRO A 132 5.23 12.60 11.51
CA PRO A 132 4.55 11.64 12.35
C PRO A 132 3.05 11.90 12.37
N LYS A 133 2.24 10.82 12.28
CA LYS A 133 0.78 10.94 12.24
C LYS A 133 0.09 9.80 12.98
N THR A 134 -1.09 10.09 13.48
CA THR A 134 -1.96 9.10 14.10
C THR A 134 -3.10 8.78 13.16
N LEU A 135 -3.26 7.50 12.85
CA LEU A 135 -4.29 7.02 11.93
C LEU A 135 -5.27 6.11 12.65
N ALA A 136 -6.55 6.26 12.36
CA ALA A 136 -7.53 5.22 12.59
C ALA A 136 -7.54 4.30 11.37
N VAL A 137 -7.44 3.00 11.59
CA VAL A 137 -7.24 2.01 10.54
C VAL A 137 -8.21 0.84 10.71
N ILE A 138 -8.86 0.44 9.62
CA ILE A 138 -9.67 -0.79 9.55
C ILE A 138 -9.10 -1.72 8.47
N ARG A 139 -8.92 -3.01 8.82
CA ARG A 139 -8.36 -4.04 7.94
C ARG A 139 -9.44 -4.85 7.27
N PHE A 140 -9.18 -5.28 6.01
CA PHE A 140 -10.03 -6.22 5.29
C PHE A 140 -9.23 -7.12 4.34
N GLY A 141 -9.79 -8.29 4.02
CA GLY A 141 -9.17 -9.29 3.15
C GLY A 141 -9.74 -9.30 1.72
N GLY A 142 -9.17 -10.14 0.86
CA GLY A 142 -9.59 -10.37 -0.53
C GLY A 142 -9.22 -9.25 -1.48
N PHE A 143 -9.73 -9.30 -2.72
CA PHE A 143 -9.47 -8.26 -3.73
C PHE A 143 -10.18 -6.97 -3.39
N SER A 144 -9.57 -5.84 -3.77
CA SER A 144 -10.10 -4.50 -3.59
C SER A 144 -10.85 -4.04 -4.85
N SER A 145 -11.90 -3.26 -4.64
CA SER A 145 -12.64 -2.49 -5.64
C SER A 145 -13.04 -1.15 -5.04
N ASP A 146 -13.39 -0.17 -5.86
CA ASP A 146 -13.85 1.14 -5.38
C ASP A 146 -15.04 1.00 -4.44
N GLU A 147 -16.01 0.13 -4.76
CA GLU A 147 -17.17 -0.15 -3.92
C GLU A 147 -16.78 -0.73 -2.56
N LYS A 148 -15.87 -1.71 -2.56
CA LYS A 148 -15.40 -2.34 -1.32
C LYS A 148 -14.63 -1.37 -0.44
N ILE A 149 -13.75 -0.56 -1.02
CA ILE A 149 -13.01 0.49 -0.31
C ILE A 149 -14.00 1.48 0.31
N LYS A 150 -14.97 2.00 -0.46
CA LYS A 150 -16.01 2.90 0.03
C LYS A 150 -16.79 2.32 1.21
N ARG A 151 -17.17 1.04 1.15
CA ARG A 151 -17.85 0.36 2.26
C ARG A 151 -17.01 0.32 3.54
N TYR A 152 -15.69 0.14 3.43
CA TYR A 152 -14.81 0.15 4.59
C TYR A 152 -14.51 1.57 5.10
N CYS A 153 -14.50 2.59 4.22
CA CYS A 153 -14.51 3.99 4.65
C CYS A 153 -15.73 4.30 5.52
N GLN A 154 -16.93 3.90 5.09
CA GLN A 154 -18.17 4.09 5.85
C GLN A 154 -18.13 3.39 7.21
N LYS A 155 -17.67 2.14 7.26
CA LYS A 155 -17.51 1.43 8.54
C LYS A 155 -16.54 2.10 9.49
N LEU A 156 -15.44 2.63 8.97
CA LEU A 156 -14.46 3.37 9.75
C LEU A 156 -15.08 4.66 10.30
N GLU A 157 -15.75 5.44 9.45
CA GLU A 157 -16.46 6.67 9.80
C GLU A 157 -17.54 6.43 10.87
N GLU A 158 -18.39 5.39 10.72
CA GLU A 158 -19.39 5.00 11.71
C GLU A 158 -18.75 4.67 13.07
N THR A 159 -17.63 3.95 13.08
CA THR A 159 -16.91 3.61 14.31
C THR A 159 -16.33 4.85 15.00
N LEU A 160 -15.74 5.76 14.23
CA LEU A 160 -15.18 7.01 14.75
C LEU A 160 -16.28 7.91 15.31
N THR A 161 -17.38 8.08 14.59
CA THR A 161 -18.55 8.85 15.02
C THR A 161 -19.12 8.31 16.33
N LYS A 162 -19.33 6.98 16.41
CA LYS A 162 -19.88 6.30 17.60
C LYS A 162 -19.00 6.50 18.84
N ASN A 163 -17.69 6.63 18.65
CA ASN A 163 -16.73 6.78 19.74
C ASN A 163 -16.29 8.25 19.96
N ASN A 164 -16.96 9.22 19.29
CA ASN A 164 -16.64 10.65 19.36
C ASN A 164 -15.16 10.95 19.06
N ILE A 165 -14.58 10.26 18.07
CA ILE A 165 -13.19 10.47 17.63
C ILE A 165 -13.22 11.39 16.41
N PRO A 166 -12.76 12.65 16.52
CA PRO A 166 -12.69 13.55 15.38
C PRO A 166 -11.56 13.12 14.43
N TRP A 167 -11.82 13.20 13.14
CA TRP A 167 -10.81 12.94 12.11
C TRP A 167 -10.66 14.18 11.22
N LYS A 168 -9.57 14.22 10.46
CA LYS A 168 -9.26 15.28 9.51
C LYS A 168 -8.70 14.71 8.21
N GLY A 169 -8.84 15.50 7.13
CA GLY A 169 -8.36 15.11 5.80
C GLY A 169 -9.20 14.01 5.17
N GLU A 170 -8.64 13.41 4.15
CA GLU A 170 -9.29 12.42 3.32
C GLU A 170 -8.95 10.99 3.75
N PHE A 171 -9.85 10.05 3.42
CA PHE A 171 -9.56 8.64 3.62
C PHE A 171 -8.44 8.20 2.67
N MET A 172 -7.69 7.20 3.10
CA MET A 172 -6.64 6.57 2.30
C MET A 172 -6.85 5.06 2.23
N PHE A 173 -6.56 4.50 1.07
CA PHE A 173 -6.47 3.06 0.86
C PHE A 173 -5.03 2.60 0.95
N MET A 174 -4.78 1.46 1.60
CA MET A 174 -3.46 0.86 1.80
C MET A 174 -3.48 -0.58 1.30
N GLY A 175 -2.76 -0.85 0.20
CA GLY A 175 -2.62 -2.18 -0.39
C GLY A 175 -1.30 -2.83 -0.03
N TYR A 176 -1.33 -4.03 0.55
CA TYR A 176 -0.14 -4.72 1.05
C TYR A 176 0.36 -5.83 0.12
N ASN A 177 -0.45 -6.26 -0.82
CA ASN A 177 -0.18 -7.44 -1.63
C ASN A 177 0.04 -7.09 -3.09
N ALA A 178 0.92 -7.85 -3.74
CA ALA A 178 1.07 -7.79 -5.19
C ALA A 178 -0.22 -8.23 -5.91
N PRO A 179 -0.44 -7.79 -7.17
CA PRO A 179 -1.65 -8.15 -7.92
C PRO A 179 -1.86 -9.67 -8.09
N TRP A 180 -0.79 -10.44 -8.13
CA TRP A 180 -0.82 -11.91 -8.29
C TRP A 180 -0.96 -12.69 -6.97
N ASP A 181 -0.89 -12.02 -5.81
CA ASP A 181 -1.16 -12.65 -4.53
C ASP A 181 -2.65 -12.88 -4.38
N VAL A 182 -3.09 -14.14 -4.38
CA VAL A 182 -4.52 -14.49 -4.32
C VAL A 182 -4.98 -14.92 -2.92
N ILE A 183 -4.04 -15.28 -2.04
CA ILE A 183 -4.33 -15.82 -0.71
C ILE A 183 -3.90 -14.82 0.36
N ASN A 184 -4.67 -14.76 1.47
CA ASN A 184 -4.36 -13.94 2.65
C ASN A 184 -4.10 -12.45 2.34
N ARG A 185 -4.81 -11.88 1.35
CA ARG A 185 -4.66 -10.47 1.01
C ARG A 185 -4.99 -9.58 2.21
N ARG A 186 -4.11 -8.63 2.46
CA ARG A 186 -4.29 -7.56 3.45
C ARG A 186 -4.52 -6.24 2.73
N ASN A 187 -5.63 -5.60 3.04
CA ASN A 187 -5.92 -4.24 2.63
C ASN A 187 -6.40 -3.48 3.87
N GLU A 188 -6.20 -2.19 3.87
CA GLU A 188 -6.65 -1.31 4.95
C GLU A 188 -7.23 -0.03 4.38
N VAL A 189 -8.17 0.54 5.11
CA VAL A 189 -8.61 1.92 4.95
C VAL A 189 -8.22 2.67 6.20
N ALA A 190 -7.71 3.88 6.04
CA ALA A 190 -7.28 4.72 7.14
C ALA A 190 -7.71 6.17 6.96
N VAL A 191 -7.76 6.91 8.08
CA VAL A 191 -7.94 8.36 8.10
C VAL A 191 -7.17 8.96 9.27
N GLU A 192 -6.67 10.16 9.12
CA GLU A 192 -5.93 10.84 10.19
C GLU A 192 -6.88 11.29 11.30
N VAL A 193 -6.52 10.98 12.54
CA VAL A 193 -7.28 11.40 13.73
C VAL A 193 -6.47 12.37 14.56
N ALA A 194 -7.17 13.35 15.17
CA ALA A 194 -6.52 14.25 16.11
C ALA A 194 -6.19 13.49 17.41
N VAL A 195 -4.95 13.58 17.86
CA VAL A 195 -4.53 13.07 19.18
C VAL A 195 -5.05 14.02 20.26
N THR A 196 -6.36 14.12 20.42
CA THR A 196 -6.92 14.62 21.65
C THR A 196 -6.90 13.43 22.61
N LYS A 197 -6.31 13.58 23.80
CA LYS A 197 -6.17 12.53 24.83
C LYS A 197 -7.33 11.55 24.76
N ILE A 198 -7.10 10.44 24.06
CA ILE A 198 -8.06 9.33 24.00
C ILE A 198 -7.93 8.64 25.35
N ASN A 199 -8.67 9.16 26.36
CA ASN A 199 -8.76 8.55 27.70
C ASN A 199 -9.42 7.18 27.61
#